data_c7c4e85a6133b7cf658ecf5540e10da4
#
_entry.id   c7c4e85a6133b7cf658ecf5540e10da4
#
_cell.length_a   1.000
_cell.length_b   1.000
_cell.length_c   1.000
_cell.angle_alpha   90.00
_cell.angle_beta   90.00
_cell.angle_gamma   90.00
#
_symmetry.space_group_name_H-M   'P 1'
#
loop_
_entity.id
_entity.type
_entity.pdbx_description
1 polymer ?
#
loop_
_entity_poly.entity_id
_entity_poly.type
_entity_poly.pdbx_seq_one_letter_code
_entity_poly.pdbx_strand_id
1 'polypeptide(L)'
;MHPKGVGALYARRGIILTNIIEGGAQERGKRAGTENVPGIVGMAAALKDACDHLDENSKKVTALRDRLIEGLSEIPHCALNGARSPRLPGNVNFCFEGIEGESLLLLLDAKGISASSGSACTSGSLDPSHVLLAIGRPHEVAHGSLRLTLCEENTVEEVEYMLKEIPQVVTYLRNMSPVWKELERGEKQFML
;
A
#
# COMPACT_ATOMS: atom_id res chain seq x y z
N MET A 1 -4.75 12.37 -10.56
CA MET A 1 -5.80 12.13 -9.50
C MET A 1 -7.14 12.70 -9.97
N HIS A 2 -8.29 12.07 -9.59
CA HIS A 2 -9.63 12.59 -9.92
C HIS A 2 -10.29 13.25 -8.70
N PRO A 3 -11.34 14.08 -8.90
CA PRO A 3 -12.11 14.68 -7.81
C PRO A 3 -12.72 13.61 -6.89
N LYS A 4 -12.78 13.89 -5.59
CA LYS A 4 -13.48 13.03 -4.62
C LYS A 4 -15.01 13.20 -4.74
N GLY A 5 -15.76 12.18 -4.31
CA GLY A 5 -17.23 12.23 -4.31
C GLY A 5 -17.88 11.81 -5.64
N VAL A 6 -17.14 11.16 -6.52
CA VAL A 6 -17.63 10.58 -7.76
C VAL A 6 -17.01 9.20 -7.98
N GLY A 7 -17.73 8.30 -8.61
CA GLY A 7 -17.27 6.95 -8.92
C GLY A 7 -18.00 6.37 -10.11
N ALA A 8 -17.45 5.31 -10.70
CA ALA A 8 -18.06 4.58 -11.79
C ALA A 8 -18.16 3.10 -11.45
N LEU A 9 -19.27 2.48 -11.84
CA LEU A 9 -19.47 1.04 -11.76
C LEU A 9 -19.69 0.47 -13.16
N TYR A 10 -18.82 -0.46 -13.55
CA TYR A 10 -19.06 -1.26 -14.74
C TYR A 10 -19.79 -2.55 -14.35
N ALA A 11 -20.93 -2.78 -14.99
CA ALA A 11 -21.65 -4.03 -14.89
C ALA A 11 -21.86 -4.62 -16.30
N ARG A 12 -21.43 -5.87 -16.50
CA ARG A 12 -21.65 -6.58 -17.76
C ARG A 12 -23.16 -6.69 -18.03
N ARG A 13 -23.53 -6.62 -19.30
CA ARG A 13 -24.94 -6.77 -19.73
C ARG A 13 -25.55 -8.07 -19.18
N GLY A 14 -26.75 -7.98 -18.62
CA GLY A 14 -27.46 -9.11 -18.00
C GLY A 14 -27.21 -9.26 -16.47
N ILE A 15 -26.30 -8.51 -15.88
CA ILE A 15 -26.15 -8.46 -14.42
C ILE A 15 -27.28 -7.58 -13.85
N ILE A 16 -28.07 -8.17 -12.96
CA ILE A 16 -29.11 -7.45 -12.22
C ILE A 16 -28.50 -6.93 -10.92
N LEU A 17 -28.52 -5.61 -10.74
CA LEU A 17 -28.05 -4.95 -9.52
C LEU A 17 -29.26 -4.52 -8.69
N THR A 18 -29.20 -4.80 -7.39
CA THR A 18 -30.17 -4.27 -6.42
C THR A 18 -29.69 -2.89 -5.97
N ASN A 19 -30.60 -1.93 -5.94
CA ASN A 19 -30.29 -0.59 -5.49
C ASN A 19 -30.07 -0.57 -3.98
N ILE A 20 -29.00 0.08 -3.53
CA ILE A 20 -28.69 0.28 -2.10
C ILE A 20 -29.24 1.63 -1.64
N ILE A 21 -29.29 2.63 -2.56
CA ILE A 21 -29.80 3.97 -2.29
C ILE A 21 -31.05 4.16 -3.14
N GLU A 22 -32.17 4.29 -2.46
CA GLU A 22 -33.50 4.47 -3.05
C GLU A 22 -33.85 5.97 -3.19
N GLY A 23 -34.72 6.29 -4.13
CA GLY A 23 -35.20 7.66 -4.38
C GLY A 23 -35.58 7.87 -5.85
N GLY A 24 -35.06 8.95 -6.45
CA GLY A 24 -35.36 9.33 -7.85
C GLY A 24 -34.80 8.35 -8.88
N ALA A 25 -35.21 8.53 -10.13
CA ALA A 25 -34.89 7.62 -11.23
C ALA A 25 -33.52 7.88 -11.92
N GLN A 26 -32.63 8.62 -11.29
CA GLN A 26 -31.30 8.93 -11.83
C GLN A 26 -30.53 7.63 -12.10
N GLU A 27 -29.55 7.68 -12.99
CA GLU A 27 -28.76 6.52 -13.42
C GLU A 27 -29.65 5.33 -13.87
N ARG A 28 -30.71 5.61 -14.59
CA ARG A 28 -31.73 4.63 -15.04
C ARG A 28 -32.38 3.87 -13.87
N GLY A 29 -32.61 4.57 -12.76
CA GLY A 29 -33.18 4.00 -11.55
C GLY A 29 -32.20 3.12 -10.75
N LYS A 30 -30.90 3.15 -11.07
CA LYS A 30 -29.89 2.32 -10.38
C LYS A 30 -29.24 3.02 -9.20
N ARG A 31 -29.20 4.34 -9.19
CA ARG A 31 -28.61 5.15 -8.13
C ARG A 31 -29.33 6.48 -8.03
N ALA A 32 -30.12 6.67 -7.00
CA ALA A 32 -30.84 7.90 -6.74
C ALA A 32 -29.90 9.05 -6.34
N GLY A 33 -30.37 10.29 -6.51
CA GLY A 33 -29.66 11.53 -6.18
C GLY A 33 -29.22 12.27 -7.44
N THR A 34 -29.25 13.60 -7.37
CA THR A 34 -28.84 14.48 -8.48
C THR A 34 -27.38 14.20 -8.87
N GLU A 35 -27.12 14.10 -10.15
CA GLU A 35 -25.80 13.80 -10.70
C GLU A 35 -24.80 14.91 -10.36
N ASN A 36 -23.64 14.51 -9.86
CA ASN A 36 -22.50 15.42 -9.62
C ASN A 36 -21.78 15.68 -10.96
N VAL A 37 -22.39 16.48 -11.83
CA VAL A 37 -21.86 16.76 -13.18
C VAL A 37 -20.41 17.26 -13.16
N PRO A 38 -20.02 18.23 -12.31
CA PRO A 38 -18.61 18.66 -12.24
C PRO A 38 -17.66 17.52 -11.87
N GLY A 39 -18.05 16.67 -10.92
CA GLY A 39 -17.26 15.51 -10.52
C GLY A 39 -17.13 14.47 -11.64
N ILE A 40 -18.23 14.22 -12.37
CA ILE A 40 -18.24 13.29 -13.51
C ILE A 40 -17.31 13.78 -14.62
N VAL A 41 -17.38 15.05 -14.98
CA VAL A 41 -16.50 15.67 -16.01
C VAL A 41 -15.04 15.62 -15.58
N GLY A 42 -14.77 15.98 -14.32
CA GLY A 42 -13.40 15.92 -13.76
C GLY A 42 -12.85 14.49 -13.73
N MET A 43 -13.68 13.50 -13.36
CA MET A 43 -13.28 12.09 -13.40
C MET A 43 -13.00 11.61 -14.84
N ALA A 44 -13.82 12.00 -15.80
CA ALA A 44 -13.61 11.63 -17.21
C ALA A 44 -12.31 12.22 -17.76
N ALA A 45 -12.01 13.49 -17.45
CA ALA A 45 -10.76 14.13 -17.85
C ALA A 45 -9.55 13.43 -17.24
N ALA A 46 -9.57 13.15 -15.92
CA ALA A 46 -8.50 12.47 -15.23
C ALA A 46 -8.30 11.02 -15.72
N LEU A 47 -9.39 10.31 -16.04
CA LEU A 47 -9.31 8.96 -16.60
C LEU A 47 -8.70 8.98 -18.00
N LYS A 48 -9.09 9.95 -18.84
CA LYS A 48 -8.49 10.11 -20.16
C LYS A 48 -6.98 10.34 -20.06
N ASP A 49 -6.55 11.28 -19.24
CA ASP A 49 -5.14 11.60 -19.02
C ASP A 49 -4.35 10.36 -18.53
N ALA A 50 -4.90 9.63 -17.55
CA ALA A 50 -4.28 8.40 -17.04
C ALA A 50 -4.18 7.30 -18.11
N CYS A 51 -5.16 7.18 -19.03
CA CYS A 51 -5.12 6.22 -20.12
C CYS A 51 -4.14 6.64 -21.22
N ASP A 52 -4.07 7.93 -21.54
CA ASP A 52 -3.15 8.46 -22.56
C ASP A 52 -1.67 8.26 -22.18
N HIS A 53 -1.36 8.26 -20.86
CA HIS A 53 0.01 8.10 -20.34
C HIS A 53 0.26 6.75 -19.64
N LEU A 54 -0.66 5.78 -19.77
CA LEU A 54 -0.63 4.54 -18.98
C LEU A 54 0.68 3.76 -19.12
N ASP A 55 1.15 3.55 -20.34
CA ASP A 55 2.35 2.74 -20.61
C ASP A 55 3.62 3.43 -20.13
N GLU A 56 3.75 4.74 -20.35
CA GLU A 56 4.87 5.54 -19.92
C GLU A 56 4.96 5.56 -18.38
N ASN A 57 3.86 5.92 -17.72
CA ASN A 57 3.78 5.99 -16.27
C ASN A 57 4.01 4.62 -15.63
N SER A 58 3.41 3.57 -16.18
CA SER A 58 3.62 2.20 -15.69
C SER A 58 5.09 1.78 -15.77
N LYS A 59 5.77 2.12 -16.88
CA LYS A 59 7.19 1.80 -17.05
C LYS A 59 8.07 2.55 -16.05
N LYS A 60 7.86 3.86 -15.90
CA LYS A 60 8.58 4.70 -14.93
C LYS A 60 8.39 4.19 -13.50
N VAL A 61 7.13 4.03 -13.07
CA VAL A 61 6.80 3.62 -11.71
C VAL A 61 7.29 2.20 -11.41
N THR A 62 7.24 1.30 -12.39
CA THR A 62 7.79 -0.06 -12.26
C THR A 62 9.29 -0.02 -11.98
N ALA A 63 10.04 0.81 -12.69
CA ALA A 63 11.49 0.93 -12.46
C ALA A 63 11.81 1.45 -11.04
N LEU A 64 11.08 2.47 -10.58
CA LEU A 64 11.22 2.99 -9.20
C LEU A 64 10.86 1.93 -8.16
N ARG A 65 9.76 1.20 -8.37
CA ARG A 65 9.33 0.09 -7.50
C ARG A 65 10.39 -1.01 -7.43
N ASP A 66 10.90 -1.43 -8.56
CA ASP A 66 11.86 -2.53 -8.61
C ASP A 66 13.17 -2.15 -7.90
N ARG A 67 13.64 -0.91 -8.09
CA ARG A 67 14.78 -0.36 -7.36
C ARG A 67 14.54 -0.36 -5.84
N LEU A 68 13.35 0.05 -5.41
CA LEU A 68 12.98 0.07 -3.99
C LEU A 68 12.89 -1.34 -3.42
N ILE A 69 12.28 -2.28 -4.14
CA ILE A 69 12.21 -3.69 -3.74
C ILE A 69 13.62 -4.29 -3.61
N GLU A 70 14.50 -4.02 -4.57
CA GLU A 70 15.86 -4.53 -4.56
C GLU A 70 16.63 -4.06 -3.33
N GLY A 71 16.63 -2.74 -3.07
CA GLY A 71 17.36 -2.21 -1.91
C GLY A 71 16.75 -2.60 -0.57
N LEU A 72 15.42 -2.65 -0.44
CA LEU A 72 14.79 -3.09 0.81
C LEU A 72 15.02 -4.59 1.08
N SER A 73 15.18 -5.41 0.04
CA SER A 73 15.48 -6.84 0.18
C SER A 73 16.87 -7.12 0.78
N GLU A 74 17.76 -6.14 0.82
CA GLU A 74 19.08 -6.26 1.46
C GLU A 74 19.00 -6.16 2.99
N ILE A 75 17.88 -5.69 3.55
CA ILE A 75 17.69 -5.63 4.99
C ILE A 75 17.52 -7.06 5.53
N PRO A 76 18.37 -7.52 6.48
CA PRO A 76 18.25 -8.86 7.04
C PRO A 76 16.86 -9.09 7.68
N HIS A 77 16.37 -10.32 7.64
CA HIS A 77 15.10 -10.71 8.24
C HIS A 77 13.94 -9.80 7.79
N CYS A 78 13.83 -9.62 6.49
CA CYS A 78 12.71 -8.98 5.84
C CYS A 78 12.12 -9.90 4.76
N ALA A 79 10.88 -9.65 4.38
CA ALA A 79 10.25 -10.39 3.28
C ALA A 79 9.34 -9.49 2.44
N LEU A 80 9.50 -9.56 1.12
CA LEU A 80 8.56 -9.00 0.17
C LEU A 80 7.23 -9.76 0.24
N ASN A 81 6.13 -9.05 0.40
CA ASN A 81 4.80 -9.62 0.42
C ASN A 81 4.20 -9.71 -0.99
N GLY A 82 3.70 -10.90 -1.33
CA GLY A 82 3.19 -11.23 -2.66
C GLY A 82 4.28 -11.52 -3.69
N ALA A 83 3.85 -11.84 -4.92
CA ALA A 83 4.76 -12.17 -6.00
C ALA A 83 5.56 -10.93 -6.47
N ARG A 84 6.80 -11.16 -6.93
CA ARG A 84 7.60 -10.11 -7.58
C ARG A 84 7.03 -9.76 -8.96
N SER A 85 6.51 -10.77 -9.66
CA SER A 85 5.84 -10.63 -10.97
C SER A 85 4.78 -11.73 -11.11
N PRO A 86 3.56 -11.44 -11.62
CA PRO A 86 3.06 -10.10 -11.96
C PRO A 86 2.77 -9.26 -10.71
N ARG A 87 2.98 -7.94 -10.81
CA ARG A 87 2.76 -7.00 -9.71
C ARG A 87 2.30 -5.63 -10.22
N LEU A 88 1.46 -4.94 -9.46
CA LEU A 88 1.07 -3.56 -9.77
C LEU A 88 2.31 -2.64 -9.81
N PRO A 89 2.39 -1.69 -10.75
CA PRO A 89 3.57 -0.86 -10.95
C PRO A 89 4.07 -0.16 -9.69
N GLY A 90 3.20 0.43 -8.89
CA GLY A 90 3.59 1.25 -7.75
C GLY A 90 3.52 0.57 -6.39
N ASN A 91 3.26 -0.74 -6.29
CA ASN A 91 3.06 -1.40 -5.00
C ASN A 91 4.33 -2.05 -4.45
N VAL A 92 4.80 -1.60 -3.28
CA VAL A 92 5.86 -2.21 -2.48
C VAL A 92 5.29 -2.54 -1.11
N ASN A 93 5.41 -3.80 -0.68
CA ASN A 93 4.94 -4.23 0.62
C ASN A 93 5.93 -5.24 1.21
N PHE A 94 6.49 -4.90 2.38
CA PHE A 94 7.45 -5.72 3.11
C PHE A 94 6.96 -6.00 4.52
N CYS A 95 7.44 -7.10 5.08
CA CYS A 95 7.47 -7.31 6.52
C CYS A 95 8.93 -7.27 7.00
N PHE A 96 9.14 -6.66 8.16
CA PHE A 96 10.42 -6.64 8.87
C PHE A 96 10.24 -7.31 10.22
N GLU A 97 10.95 -8.41 10.45
CA GLU A 97 10.84 -9.15 11.70
C GLU A 97 11.43 -8.38 12.88
N GLY A 98 10.79 -8.51 14.05
CA GLY A 98 11.25 -7.94 15.31
C GLY A 98 10.89 -6.48 15.56
N ILE A 99 10.00 -5.89 14.73
CA ILE A 99 9.52 -4.51 14.91
C ILE A 99 7.99 -4.41 14.79
N GLU A 100 7.46 -3.30 15.27
CA GLU A 100 6.05 -2.93 15.15
C GLU A 100 5.84 -1.92 14.01
N GLY A 101 4.86 -2.20 13.13
CA GLY A 101 4.56 -1.37 11.97
C GLY A 101 4.12 0.05 12.33
N GLU A 102 3.37 0.23 13.41
CA GLU A 102 2.93 1.56 13.87
C GLU A 102 4.13 2.44 14.26
N SER A 103 5.06 1.88 15.04
CA SER A 103 6.31 2.58 15.41
C SER A 103 7.14 2.93 14.18
N LEU A 104 7.18 2.01 13.19
CA LEU A 104 7.85 2.25 11.93
C LEU A 104 7.23 3.42 11.17
N LEU A 105 5.89 3.48 11.07
CA LEU A 105 5.18 4.57 10.40
C LEU A 105 5.45 5.94 11.06
N LEU A 106 5.40 6.02 12.39
CA LEU A 106 5.64 7.26 13.13
C LEU A 106 7.05 7.81 12.89
N LEU A 107 8.06 6.93 12.88
CA LEU A 107 9.43 7.35 12.65
C LEU A 107 9.68 7.73 11.18
N LEU A 108 9.03 7.05 10.23
CA LEU A 108 9.10 7.41 8.82
C LEU A 108 8.39 8.73 8.52
N ASP A 109 7.25 9.00 9.17
CA ASP A 109 6.54 10.28 9.06
C ASP A 109 7.41 11.44 9.55
N ALA A 110 8.13 11.26 10.67
CA ALA A 110 9.10 12.23 11.17
C ALA A 110 10.27 12.49 10.20
N LYS A 111 10.49 11.58 9.24
CA LYS A 111 11.46 11.72 8.14
C LYS A 111 10.83 12.25 6.86
N GLY A 112 9.54 12.60 6.87
CA GLY A 112 8.81 13.07 5.69
C GLY A 112 8.43 11.94 4.71
N ILE A 113 8.47 10.67 5.15
CA ILE A 113 8.10 9.50 4.33
C ILE A 113 6.69 9.05 4.74
N SER A 114 5.71 9.33 3.90
CA SER A 114 4.34 8.85 4.07
C SER A 114 4.22 7.38 3.65
N ALA A 115 3.78 6.55 4.58
CA ALA A 115 3.66 5.11 4.37
C ALA A 115 2.40 4.56 5.05
N SER A 116 2.15 3.27 4.92
CA SER A 116 1.03 2.58 5.55
C SER A 116 1.46 1.22 6.06
N SER A 117 0.86 0.76 7.15
CA SER A 117 1.02 -0.62 7.60
C SER A 117 -0.04 -1.54 6.96
N GLY A 118 0.00 -2.83 7.26
CA GLY A 118 -0.90 -3.83 6.68
C GLY A 118 -2.39 -3.58 6.90
N SER A 119 -2.79 -2.90 7.99
CA SER A 119 -4.19 -2.68 8.37
C SER A 119 -4.53 -1.21 8.57
N ALA A 120 -4.33 -0.38 7.55
CA ALA A 120 -4.56 1.06 7.60
C ALA A 120 -6.00 1.47 8.01
N CYS A 121 -7.00 0.61 7.78
CA CYS A 121 -8.41 0.90 8.06
C CYS A 121 -8.89 0.42 9.44
N THR A 122 -8.10 -0.36 10.14
CA THR A 122 -8.40 -0.91 11.47
C THR A 122 -7.45 -0.36 12.53
N SER A 123 -7.18 0.93 12.48
CA SER A 123 -6.29 1.67 13.40
C SER A 123 -6.74 1.66 14.87
N GLY A 124 -7.21 0.56 15.37
CA GLY A 124 -7.61 0.26 16.74
C GLY A 124 -7.58 -1.25 17.02
N SER A 125 -7.29 -2.06 15.99
CA SER A 125 -7.09 -3.50 16.16
C SER A 125 -5.59 -3.77 16.26
N LEU A 126 -5.20 -4.45 17.33
CA LEU A 126 -3.85 -4.99 17.51
C LEU A 126 -3.58 -6.18 16.56
N ASP A 127 -4.56 -6.57 15.75
CA ASP A 127 -4.43 -7.70 14.85
C ASP A 127 -3.71 -7.31 13.54
N PRO A 128 -2.79 -8.14 13.06
CA PRO A 128 -2.13 -7.93 11.77
C PRO A 128 -3.12 -8.08 10.61
N SER A 129 -2.74 -7.60 9.45
CA SER A 129 -3.54 -7.69 8.23
C SER A 129 -3.95 -9.13 7.92
N HIS A 130 -5.26 -9.38 7.84
CA HIS A 130 -5.80 -10.67 7.41
C HIS A 130 -5.31 -11.08 6.01
N VAL A 131 -4.96 -10.11 5.14
CA VAL A 131 -4.37 -10.38 3.82
C VAL A 131 -2.96 -10.96 3.97
N LEU A 132 -2.13 -10.42 4.87
CA LEU A 132 -0.80 -10.94 5.12
C LEU A 132 -0.85 -12.34 5.73
N LEU A 133 -1.76 -12.59 6.66
CA LEU A 133 -1.99 -13.92 7.21
C LEU A 133 -2.45 -14.91 6.12
N ALA A 134 -3.37 -14.50 5.24
CA ALA A 134 -3.88 -15.33 4.16
C ALA A 134 -2.81 -15.71 3.11
N ILE A 135 -1.79 -14.89 2.92
CA ILE A 135 -0.64 -15.22 2.06
C ILE A 135 0.47 -15.97 2.80
N GLY A 136 0.21 -16.42 4.04
CA GLY A 136 1.11 -17.28 4.81
C GLY A 136 2.16 -16.55 5.66
N ARG A 137 2.01 -15.25 5.93
CA ARG A 137 2.91 -14.58 6.88
C ARG A 137 2.55 -14.97 8.31
N PRO A 138 3.54 -15.35 9.15
CA PRO A 138 3.32 -15.55 10.58
C PRO A 138 2.78 -14.27 11.23
N HIS A 139 2.00 -14.43 12.29
CA HIS A 139 1.34 -13.32 12.99
C HIS A 139 2.36 -12.26 13.44
N GLU A 140 3.43 -12.70 14.09
CA GLU A 140 4.51 -11.85 14.63
C GLU A 140 5.23 -11.08 13.53
N VAL A 141 5.44 -11.70 12.38
CA VAL A 141 6.09 -11.07 11.21
C VAL A 141 5.16 -10.06 10.54
N ALA A 142 3.86 -10.38 10.46
CA ALA A 142 2.87 -9.53 9.82
C ALA A 142 2.65 -8.19 10.53
N HIS A 143 2.94 -8.13 11.84
CA HIS A 143 2.94 -6.87 12.61
C HIS A 143 3.97 -5.86 12.13
N GLY A 144 5.13 -6.31 11.69
CA GLY A 144 6.20 -5.44 11.15
C GLY A 144 6.02 -5.07 9.68
N SER A 145 4.78 -4.93 9.21
CA SER A 145 4.52 -4.65 7.79
C SER A 145 4.59 -3.17 7.42
N LEU A 146 5.15 -2.91 6.25
CA LEU A 146 5.25 -1.60 5.61
C LEU A 146 4.72 -1.68 4.19
N ARG A 147 3.78 -0.79 3.84
CA ARG A 147 3.30 -0.61 2.46
C ARG A 147 3.66 0.78 1.96
N LEU A 148 4.39 0.82 0.86
CA LEU A 148 4.71 2.01 0.10
C LEU A 148 3.99 1.94 -1.24
N THR A 149 3.42 3.06 -1.68
CA THR A 149 2.72 3.17 -2.96
C THR A 149 3.31 4.33 -3.74
N LEU A 150 3.93 4.00 -4.86
CA LEU A 150 4.55 4.97 -5.75
C LEU A 150 3.58 5.38 -6.86
N CYS A 151 3.76 6.59 -7.37
CA CYS A 151 3.04 7.13 -8.51
C CYS A 151 4.01 7.80 -9.51
N GLU A 152 3.45 8.31 -10.59
CA GLU A 152 4.22 8.97 -11.67
C GLU A 152 4.94 10.25 -11.24
N GLU A 153 4.53 10.86 -10.13
CA GLU A 153 5.15 12.07 -9.59
C GLU A 153 6.44 11.76 -8.80
N ASN A 154 6.60 10.51 -8.34
CA ASN A 154 7.80 10.14 -7.58
C ASN A 154 9.07 10.16 -8.44
N THR A 155 10.19 10.45 -7.78
CA THR A 155 11.50 10.59 -8.38
C THR A 155 12.48 9.51 -7.92
N VAL A 156 13.60 9.39 -8.62
CA VAL A 156 14.70 8.49 -8.23
C VAL A 156 15.31 8.95 -6.91
N GLU A 157 15.46 10.24 -6.70
CA GLU A 157 16.04 10.85 -5.50
C GLU A 157 15.20 10.52 -4.27
N GLU A 158 13.86 10.53 -4.38
CA GLU A 158 12.96 10.11 -3.31
C GLU A 158 13.10 8.62 -2.98
N VAL A 159 13.27 7.77 -3.99
CA VAL A 159 13.52 6.33 -3.79
C VAL A 159 14.86 6.11 -3.08
N GLU A 160 15.93 6.77 -3.53
CA GLU A 160 17.25 6.66 -2.87
C GLU A 160 17.21 7.21 -1.43
N TYR A 161 16.42 8.27 -1.18
CA TYR A 161 16.19 8.78 0.17
C TYR A 161 15.49 7.72 1.04
N MET A 162 14.43 7.08 0.55
CA MET A 162 13.75 6.00 1.26
C MET A 162 14.70 4.83 1.54
N LEU A 163 15.53 4.43 0.58
CA LEU A 163 16.52 3.36 0.73
C LEU A 163 17.61 3.69 1.76
N LYS A 164 17.88 4.97 1.97
CA LYS A 164 18.80 5.42 3.03
C LYS A 164 18.13 5.42 4.40
N GLU A 165 16.92 5.94 4.52
CA GLU A 165 16.29 6.19 5.82
C GLU A 165 15.59 4.96 6.39
N ILE A 166 14.90 4.14 5.57
CA ILE A 166 14.15 2.97 6.05
C ILE A 166 15.04 1.97 6.80
N PRO A 167 16.21 1.56 6.28
CA PRO A 167 17.09 0.63 7.02
C PRO A 167 17.55 1.18 8.37
N GLN A 168 17.79 2.49 8.47
CA GLN A 168 18.20 3.12 9.73
C GLN A 168 17.08 3.06 10.77
N VAL A 169 15.82 3.35 10.34
CA VAL A 169 14.65 3.28 11.21
C VAL A 169 14.39 1.84 11.65
N VAL A 170 14.48 0.86 10.76
CA VAL A 170 14.34 -0.57 11.09
C VAL A 170 15.40 -0.99 12.11
N THR A 171 16.67 -0.63 11.90
CA THR A 171 17.77 -0.93 12.82
C THR A 171 17.54 -0.28 14.19
N TYR A 172 17.11 0.97 14.22
CA TYR A 172 16.80 1.68 15.46
C TYR A 172 15.69 0.97 16.25
N LEU A 173 14.60 0.60 15.60
CA LEU A 173 13.49 -0.12 16.25
C LEU A 173 13.90 -1.50 16.74
N ARG A 174 14.70 -2.24 15.99
CA ARG A 174 15.24 -3.53 16.40
C ARG A 174 16.10 -3.43 17.66
N ASN A 175 16.96 -2.41 17.73
CA ASN A 175 17.79 -2.17 18.93
C ASN A 175 16.96 -1.89 20.18
N MET A 176 15.77 -1.32 20.04
CA MET A 176 14.85 -1.08 21.15
C MET A 176 13.94 -2.28 21.47
N SER A 177 13.75 -3.19 20.53
CA SER A 177 12.81 -4.31 20.63
C SER A 177 13.32 -5.40 21.56
N PRO A 178 12.57 -5.77 22.62
CA PRO A 178 12.90 -6.95 23.43
C PRO A 178 12.84 -8.25 22.61
N VAL A 179 11.88 -8.37 21.71
CA VAL A 179 11.69 -9.54 20.84
C VAL A 179 12.89 -9.74 19.92
N TRP A 180 13.44 -8.66 19.35
CA TRP A 180 14.64 -8.73 18.52
C TRP A 180 15.85 -9.22 19.32
N LYS A 181 16.01 -8.77 20.57
CA LYS A 181 17.10 -9.23 21.46
C LYS A 181 16.98 -10.71 21.81
N GLU A 182 15.76 -11.23 21.98
CA GLU A 182 15.52 -12.66 22.18
C GLU A 182 15.90 -13.49 20.94
N LEU A 183 15.58 -12.98 19.73
CA LEU A 183 15.98 -13.59 18.47
C LEU A 183 17.51 -13.62 18.31
N GLU A 184 18.21 -12.49 18.56
CA GLU A 184 19.66 -12.41 18.47
C GLU A 184 20.39 -13.32 19.46
N ARG A 185 19.81 -13.57 20.65
CA ARG A 185 20.35 -14.49 21.65
C ARG A 185 20.03 -15.95 21.35
N GLY A 186 19.24 -16.25 20.32
CA GLY A 186 18.81 -17.60 20.02
C GLY A 186 17.74 -18.16 20.98
N GLU A 187 17.13 -17.30 21.81
CA GLU A 187 16.02 -17.65 22.69
C GLU A 187 14.73 -17.89 21.89
N LYS A 188 14.62 -17.27 20.72
CA LYS A 188 13.60 -17.48 19.69
C LYS A 188 14.26 -17.74 18.34
N GLN A 189 13.52 -18.39 17.44
CA GLN A 189 13.98 -18.62 16.07
C GLN A 189 13.45 -17.53 15.14
N PHE A 190 14.31 -17.08 14.20
CA PHE A 190 13.88 -16.22 13.11
C PHE A 190 12.89 -16.97 12.21
N MET A 191 11.90 -16.26 11.71
CA MET A 191 10.86 -16.76 10.80
C MET A 191 11.10 -16.31 9.35
N LEU A 192 11.99 -15.32 9.14
CA LEU A 192 12.41 -14.78 7.85
C LEU A 192 13.90 -14.94 7.61
#